data_570a014d4ee863acd2c66c4616d9b01e
#
_entry.id   570a014d4ee863acd2c66c4616d9b01e
#
_cell.length_a   1.000
_cell.length_b   1.000
_cell.length_c   1.000
_cell.angle_alpha   90.00
_cell.angle_beta   90.00
_cell.angle_gamma   90.00
#
_symmetry.space_group_name_H-M   'P 1'
#
loop_
_entity.id
_entity.type
_entity.pdbx_description
1 polymer ?
#
loop_
_entity_poly.entity_id
_entity_poly.type
_entity_poly.pdbx_seq_one_letter_code
_entity_poly.pdbx_strand_id
1 'polypeptide(L)'
;NDPDSPIEGGVVIFAAGNDGDLFGDVSEYPASYEAVVSVAAMGSDFLPAYYTCYNDEVDITAPGGDLYNSSLGTDNGGVLSTILSDPSVTYYDDERRQGLTDSNVYGYMQGTSMACPHVSGVAALGLSYLSQLGYRMTADAYKKLLLESVHPIDPYLTGTKRYDGPTLLLDEYKGKMGAGYLDANLLLENIKVAFGEKTPPRVTARIANRLLKTDTPTSSVALADYFTDDAVSQYDAVANDESVVRVNVSDGVLRMLPKKVGQARVTVSARGFEGTVVSQSFYVTVRSQSNSADGWL
;
A
#
# COMPACT_ATOMS: atom_id res chain seq x y z
N ASN A 1 16.40 -7.92 -16.93
CA ASN A 1 15.72 -6.83 -16.20
C ASN A 1 15.09 -5.90 -17.23
N ASP A 2 13.77 -5.99 -17.39
CA ASP A 2 13.00 -5.08 -18.23
C ASP A 2 12.98 -3.69 -17.55
N PRO A 3 13.43 -2.61 -18.21
CA PRO A 3 13.41 -1.27 -17.65
C PRO A 3 11.98 -0.78 -17.36
N ASP A 4 10.97 -1.30 -18.05
CA ASP A 4 9.58 -0.93 -17.88
C ASP A 4 8.88 -1.76 -16.76
N SER A 5 9.56 -2.75 -16.18
CA SER A 5 9.03 -3.53 -15.07
C SER A 5 8.97 -2.69 -13.78
N PRO A 6 7.86 -2.70 -13.04
CA PRO A 6 7.74 -2.01 -11.75
C PRO A 6 8.58 -2.69 -10.63
N ILE A 7 9.20 -3.82 -10.92
CA ILE A 7 9.98 -4.59 -9.96
C ILE A 7 11.34 -4.98 -10.55
N GLU A 8 12.38 -4.91 -9.72
CA GLU A 8 13.70 -5.44 -10.04
C GLU A 8 13.78 -6.90 -9.61
N GLY A 9 13.93 -7.80 -10.58
CA GLY A 9 13.86 -9.24 -10.34
C GLY A 9 12.43 -9.77 -10.44
N GLY A 10 12.07 -10.67 -9.54
CA GLY A 10 10.73 -11.28 -9.45
C GLY A 10 10.46 -11.84 -8.07
N VAL A 11 9.19 -11.87 -7.68
CA VAL A 11 8.73 -12.57 -6.48
C VAL A 11 8.30 -13.97 -6.87
N VAL A 12 8.91 -14.97 -6.24
CA VAL A 12 8.59 -16.38 -6.45
C VAL A 12 7.66 -16.82 -5.32
N ILE A 13 6.49 -17.38 -5.67
CA ILE A 13 5.44 -17.72 -4.73
C ILE A 13 5.15 -19.21 -4.86
N PHE A 14 5.15 -19.94 -3.75
CA PHE A 14 4.90 -21.38 -3.69
C PHE A 14 3.79 -21.74 -2.71
N ALA A 15 3.03 -22.78 -3.05
CA ALA A 15 2.10 -23.43 -2.14
C ALA A 15 2.87 -24.14 -1.02
N ALA A 16 2.46 -23.98 0.24
CA ALA A 16 3.17 -24.52 1.42
C ALA A 16 3.12 -26.05 1.52
N GLY A 17 2.15 -26.71 0.85
CA GLY A 17 1.93 -28.15 0.91
C GLY A 17 0.59 -28.51 1.54
N ASN A 18 0.15 -29.78 1.36
CA ASN A 18 -1.17 -30.24 1.76
C ASN A 18 -1.14 -31.46 2.72
N ASP A 19 -0.02 -31.70 3.35
CA ASP A 19 0.19 -32.87 4.22
C ASP A 19 0.17 -32.51 5.71
N GLY A 20 -0.36 -31.32 6.07
CA GLY A 20 -0.41 -30.84 7.43
C GLY A 20 -1.26 -31.71 8.38
N ASP A 21 -2.30 -32.38 7.87
CA ASP A 21 -3.13 -33.31 8.61
C ASP A 21 -2.42 -34.65 8.94
N LEU A 22 -1.43 -35.02 8.13
CA LEU A 22 -0.67 -36.25 8.27
C LEU A 22 0.60 -36.10 9.10
N PHE A 23 1.31 -34.98 8.92
CA PHE A 23 2.66 -34.78 9.46
C PHE A 23 2.75 -33.60 10.41
N GLY A 24 1.72 -32.76 10.53
CA GLY A 24 1.70 -31.59 11.40
C GLY A 24 2.61 -30.45 10.88
N ASP A 25 3.46 -29.96 11.77
CA ASP A 25 4.44 -28.90 11.51
C ASP A 25 5.60 -29.46 10.68
N VAL A 26 5.52 -29.35 9.35
CA VAL A 26 6.49 -29.88 8.40
C VAL A 26 6.88 -28.85 7.38
N SER A 27 8.20 -28.73 7.13
CA SER A 27 8.76 -27.88 6.07
C SER A 27 8.78 -28.61 4.72
N GLU A 28 8.06 -28.05 3.75
CA GLU A 28 7.98 -28.56 2.39
C GLU A 28 8.89 -27.75 1.45
N TYR A 29 9.68 -28.42 0.61
CA TYR A 29 10.55 -27.75 -0.33
C TYR A 29 10.02 -27.90 -1.78
N PRO A 30 10.09 -26.79 -2.58
CA PRO A 30 10.87 -25.56 -2.38
C PRO A 30 10.15 -24.45 -1.59
N ALA A 31 8.93 -24.64 -1.08
CA ALA A 31 8.14 -23.62 -0.41
C ALA A 31 8.84 -23.04 0.85
N SER A 32 9.61 -23.85 1.56
CA SER A 32 10.29 -23.45 2.80
C SER A 32 11.67 -22.79 2.59
N TYR A 33 11.98 -22.35 1.36
CA TYR A 33 13.17 -21.52 1.15
C TYR A 33 12.88 -20.04 1.45
N GLU A 34 13.76 -19.37 2.17
CA GLU A 34 13.63 -17.94 2.52
C GLU A 34 13.45 -17.03 1.30
N ALA A 35 13.99 -17.44 0.15
CA ALA A 35 13.94 -16.67 -1.11
C ALA A 35 12.54 -16.64 -1.76
N VAL A 36 11.61 -17.46 -1.32
CA VAL A 36 10.26 -17.54 -1.89
C VAL A 36 9.20 -16.99 -0.91
N VAL A 37 7.98 -16.86 -1.38
CA VAL A 37 6.80 -16.60 -0.54
C VAL A 37 6.05 -17.91 -0.39
N SER A 38 6.03 -18.47 0.81
CA SER A 38 5.31 -19.70 1.15
C SER A 38 3.87 -19.41 1.54
N VAL A 39 2.88 -20.08 0.91
CA VAL A 39 1.47 -19.77 1.04
C VAL A 39 0.72 -20.92 1.68
N ALA A 40 0.21 -20.73 2.89
CA ALA A 40 -0.71 -21.63 3.57
C ALA A 40 -2.18 -21.40 3.12
N ALA A 41 -3.05 -22.37 3.39
CA ALA A 41 -4.44 -22.34 2.99
C ALA A 41 -5.39 -22.11 4.18
N MET A 42 -6.41 -21.27 3.96
CA MET A 42 -7.54 -21.10 4.86
C MET A 42 -8.86 -21.38 4.14
N GLY A 43 -9.88 -21.75 4.92
CA GLY A 43 -11.27 -21.84 4.48
C GLY A 43 -11.95 -20.47 4.45
N SER A 44 -13.23 -20.46 4.03
CA SER A 44 -14.09 -19.27 4.04
C SER A 44 -14.52 -18.83 5.45
N ASP A 45 -14.19 -19.60 6.46
CA ASP A 45 -14.33 -19.29 7.89
C ASP A 45 -13.13 -18.51 8.46
N PHE A 46 -12.15 -18.18 7.62
CA PHE A 46 -10.89 -17.52 7.99
C PHE A 46 -10.02 -18.34 8.96
N LEU A 47 -10.23 -19.64 9.03
CA LEU A 47 -9.45 -20.58 9.82
C LEU A 47 -8.63 -21.50 8.93
N PRO A 48 -7.52 -22.08 9.43
CA PRO A 48 -6.70 -23.02 8.66
C PRO A 48 -7.56 -24.13 8.05
N ALA A 49 -7.29 -24.45 6.78
CA ALA A 49 -7.83 -25.66 6.16
C ALA A 49 -7.14 -26.89 6.75
N TYR A 50 -7.87 -28.00 6.90
CA TYR A 50 -7.37 -29.18 7.62
C TYR A 50 -6.07 -29.76 7.04
N TYR A 51 -5.89 -29.64 5.73
CA TYR A 51 -4.76 -30.20 4.99
C TYR A 51 -3.53 -29.26 4.96
N THR A 52 -3.69 -27.98 5.29
CA THR A 52 -2.61 -27.02 5.05
C THR A 52 -1.36 -27.36 5.85
N CYS A 53 -0.20 -27.39 5.18
CA CYS A 53 1.07 -27.32 5.89
C CYS A 53 1.18 -25.98 6.60
N TYR A 54 1.75 -26.01 7.80
CA TYR A 54 1.98 -24.87 8.68
C TYR A 54 3.33 -25.06 9.38
N ASN A 55 4.15 -24.04 9.40
CA ASN A 55 5.50 -24.06 9.99
C ASN A 55 6.03 -22.61 10.08
N ASP A 56 7.25 -22.47 10.60
CA ASP A 56 7.90 -21.17 10.79
C ASP A 56 8.32 -20.52 9.46
N GLU A 57 8.38 -21.28 8.36
CA GLU A 57 8.74 -20.80 7.02
C GLU A 57 7.54 -20.38 6.15
N VAL A 58 6.30 -20.55 6.65
CA VAL A 58 5.12 -19.98 5.98
C VAL A 58 5.16 -18.46 6.07
N ASP A 59 5.01 -17.77 4.94
CA ASP A 59 5.06 -16.32 4.88
C ASP A 59 3.66 -15.68 4.97
N ILE A 60 2.63 -16.32 4.36
CA ILE A 60 1.29 -15.73 4.23
C ILE A 60 0.21 -16.82 4.09
N THR A 61 -0.99 -16.50 4.52
CA THR A 61 -2.17 -17.36 4.36
C THR A 61 -3.14 -16.75 3.34
N ALA A 62 -3.77 -17.60 2.51
CA ALA A 62 -4.74 -17.17 1.52
C ALA A 62 -5.90 -18.19 1.36
N PRO A 63 -7.02 -17.80 0.71
CA PRO A 63 -8.13 -18.73 0.48
C PRO A 63 -7.71 -19.94 -0.36
N GLY A 64 -7.68 -21.11 0.25
CA GLY A 64 -7.36 -22.37 -0.40
C GLY A 64 -8.56 -23.30 -0.52
N GLY A 65 -9.68 -22.92 0.10
CA GLY A 65 -10.87 -23.75 0.21
C GLY A 65 -10.78 -24.79 1.32
N ASP A 66 -11.94 -25.27 1.75
CA ASP A 66 -12.10 -26.30 2.77
C ASP A 66 -13.41 -27.05 2.55
N LEU A 67 -13.40 -28.03 1.65
CA LEU A 67 -14.58 -28.77 1.20
C LEU A 67 -15.23 -29.63 2.29
N TYR A 68 -14.45 -30.02 3.31
CA TYR A 68 -14.93 -30.89 4.39
C TYR A 68 -15.41 -30.13 5.63
N ASN A 69 -15.43 -28.80 5.58
CA ASN A 69 -15.96 -28.01 6.68
C ASN A 69 -17.50 -28.04 6.68
N SER A 70 -18.07 -28.95 7.47
CA SER A 70 -19.52 -29.19 7.58
C SER A 70 -20.30 -27.91 8.04
N SER A 71 -19.66 -27.01 8.74
CA SER A 71 -20.29 -25.75 9.20
C SER A 71 -20.60 -24.75 8.08
N LEU A 72 -19.96 -24.94 6.92
CA LEU A 72 -20.10 -24.04 5.75
C LEU A 72 -21.05 -24.60 4.68
N GLY A 73 -21.54 -25.85 4.86
CA GLY A 73 -22.24 -26.60 3.83
C GLY A 73 -21.25 -27.18 2.81
N THR A 74 -21.39 -28.44 2.49
CA THR A 74 -20.41 -29.24 1.72
C THR A 74 -20.11 -28.71 0.32
N ASP A 75 -20.99 -27.91 -0.27
CA ASP A 75 -20.93 -27.59 -1.70
C ASP A 75 -20.18 -26.25 -1.99
N ASN A 76 -19.92 -25.44 -0.99
CA ASN A 76 -19.41 -24.08 -1.16
C ASN A 76 -18.07 -23.81 -0.44
N GLY A 77 -17.44 -24.81 0.14
CA GLY A 77 -16.17 -24.65 0.86
C GLY A 77 -14.93 -24.54 -0.04
N GLY A 78 -15.05 -24.91 -1.31
CA GLY A 78 -13.94 -24.90 -2.26
C GLY A 78 -13.76 -23.56 -2.99
N VAL A 79 -12.61 -23.43 -3.66
CA VAL A 79 -12.32 -22.32 -4.58
C VAL A 79 -12.89 -22.67 -5.95
N LEU A 80 -13.81 -21.83 -6.45
CA LEU A 80 -14.38 -21.96 -7.78
C LEU A 80 -13.43 -21.41 -8.84
N SER A 81 -13.10 -22.24 -9.85
CA SER A 81 -12.29 -21.79 -10.99
C SER A 81 -12.63 -22.60 -12.25
N THR A 82 -12.02 -22.21 -13.37
CA THR A 82 -12.11 -22.95 -14.63
C THR A 82 -11.42 -24.30 -14.52
N ILE A 83 -12.02 -25.31 -15.11
CA ILE A 83 -11.47 -26.67 -15.20
C ILE A 83 -11.43 -27.12 -16.66
N LEU A 84 -10.64 -28.17 -16.94
CA LEU A 84 -10.62 -28.78 -18.26
C LEU A 84 -11.95 -29.50 -18.52
N SER A 85 -12.57 -29.22 -19.66
CA SER A 85 -13.84 -29.84 -20.08
C SER A 85 -13.68 -31.18 -20.77
N ASP A 86 -12.47 -31.77 -20.81
CA ASP A 86 -12.17 -33.04 -21.44
C ASP A 86 -12.80 -34.18 -20.63
N PRO A 87 -13.74 -34.95 -21.22
CA PRO A 87 -14.38 -36.06 -20.54
C PRO A 87 -13.43 -37.23 -20.26
N SER A 88 -12.24 -37.28 -20.89
CA SER A 88 -11.23 -38.31 -20.63
C SER A 88 -10.42 -38.02 -19.36
N VAL A 89 -10.48 -36.78 -18.83
CA VAL A 89 -9.84 -36.41 -17.56
C VAL A 89 -10.76 -36.75 -16.42
N THR A 90 -10.45 -37.80 -15.71
CA THR A 90 -11.14 -38.16 -14.48
C THR A 90 -10.63 -37.29 -13.33
N TYR A 91 -11.43 -36.34 -12.88
CA TYR A 91 -11.20 -35.69 -11.59
C TYR A 91 -11.59 -36.70 -10.50
N TYR A 92 -10.72 -36.88 -9.50
CA TYR A 92 -10.83 -37.97 -8.52
C TYR A 92 -12.07 -37.92 -7.63
N ASP A 93 -12.84 -36.82 -7.63
CA ASP A 93 -14.04 -36.68 -6.80
C ASP A 93 -15.16 -36.02 -7.58
N ASP A 94 -16.34 -36.62 -7.60
CA ASP A 94 -17.58 -36.02 -8.11
C ASP A 94 -17.96 -34.74 -7.36
N GLU A 95 -17.42 -34.52 -6.17
CA GLU A 95 -17.55 -33.33 -5.32
C GLU A 95 -17.02 -32.05 -6.00
N ARG A 96 -16.04 -32.15 -6.88
CA ARG A 96 -15.45 -31.02 -7.61
C ARG A 96 -16.37 -30.44 -8.66
N ARG A 97 -17.44 -31.14 -9.03
CA ARG A 97 -18.40 -30.76 -10.07
C ARG A 97 -19.78 -30.39 -9.52
N GLN A 98 -19.99 -30.41 -8.23
CA GLN A 98 -21.32 -30.19 -7.66
C GLN A 98 -21.86 -28.81 -8.00
N GLY A 99 -23.09 -28.78 -8.52
CA GLY A 99 -23.86 -27.56 -8.80
C GLY A 99 -23.68 -26.94 -10.18
N LEU A 100 -22.83 -27.49 -11.06
CA LEU A 100 -22.59 -26.93 -12.39
C LEU A 100 -23.15 -27.87 -13.49
N THR A 101 -23.78 -27.27 -14.50
CA THR A 101 -24.48 -27.97 -15.59
C THR A 101 -23.54 -28.75 -16.53
N ASP A 102 -24.11 -29.67 -17.37
CA ASP A 102 -23.43 -30.63 -18.24
C ASP A 102 -22.35 -30.11 -19.21
N SER A 103 -22.17 -28.79 -19.31
CA SER A 103 -21.09 -28.15 -20.08
C SER A 103 -19.95 -27.64 -19.20
N ASN A 104 -19.66 -28.33 -18.13
CA ASN A 104 -18.82 -27.89 -17.00
C ASN A 104 -17.38 -27.49 -17.39
N VAL A 105 -17.17 -26.19 -17.49
CA VAL A 105 -15.86 -25.55 -17.61
C VAL A 105 -15.39 -24.93 -16.27
N TYR A 106 -16.17 -25.15 -15.20
CA TYR A 106 -15.90 -24.65 -13.85
C TYR A 106 -16.02 -25.78 -12.83
N GLY A 107 -15.25 -25.71 -11.77
CA GLY A 107 -15.30 -26.65 -10.65
C GLY A 107 -14.75 -26.07 -9.38
N TYR A 108 -15.12 -26.68 -8.26
CA TYR A 108 -14.58 -26.35 -6.95
C TYR A 108 -13.38 -27.24 -6.64
N MET A 109 -12.30 -26.63 -6.14
CA MET A 109 -11.12 -27.33 -5.67
C MET A 109 -10.64 -26.74 -4.33
N GLN A 110 -9.85 -27.54 -3.59
CA GLN A 110 -9.18 -27.09 -2.37
C GLN A 110 -7.70 -27.44 -2.43
N GLY A 111 -6.89 -26.70 -1.69
CA GLY A 111 -5.45 -26.93 -1.59
C GLY A 111 -4.67 -25.63 -1.43
N THR A 112 -3.46 -25.72 -0.90
CA THR A 112 -2.49 -24.61 -0.94
C THR A 112 -2.18 -24.22 -2.40
N SER A 113 -2.37 -25.14 -3.36
CA SER A 113 -2.33 -24.88 -4.80
C SER A 113 -3.43 -23.91 -5.27
N MET A 114 -4.53 -23.74 -4.55
CA MET A 114 -5.58 -22.74 -4.79
C MET A 114 -5.31 -21.45 -4.03
N ALA A 115 -4.68 -21.52 -2.87
CA ALA A 115 -4.24 -20.35 -2.11
C ALA A 115 -3.12 -19.57 -2.81
N CYS A 116 -2.12 -20.25 -3.33
CA CYS A 116 -0.95 -19.66 -3.98
C CYS A 116 -1.30 -18.72 -5.15
N PRO A 117 -2.19 -19.04 -6.09
CA PRO A 117 -2.58 -18.12 -7.16
C PRO A 117 -3.37 -16.89 -6.68
N HIS A 118 -4.05 -16.93 -5.53
CA HIS A 118 -4.65 -15.75 -4.94
C HIS A 118 -3.56 -14.74 -4.54
N VAL A 119 -2.49 -15.19 -3.88
CA VAL A 119 -1.35 -14.34 -3.53
C VAL A 119 -0.66 -13.81 -4.79
N SER A 120 -0.47 -14.66 -5.80
CA SER A 120 0.14 -14.26 -7.08
C SER A 120 -0.68 -13.21 -7.81
N GLY A 121 -2.01 -13.36 -7.82
CA GLY A 121 -2.94 -12.40 -8.43
C GLY A 121 -2.93 -11.05 -7.72
N VAL A 122 -2.97 -11.07 -6.38
CA VAL A 122 -2.92 -9.83 -5.57
C VAL A 122 -1.57 -9.15 -5.69
N ALA A 123 -0.46 -9.92 -5.71
CA ALA A 123 0.86 -9.37 -5.95
C ALA A 123 0.96 -8.73 -7.35
N ALA A 124 0.42 -9.37 -8.39
CA ALA A 124 0.39 -8.79 -9.74
C ALA A 124 -0.47 -7.50 -9.79
N LEU A 125 -1.60 -7.47 -9.07
CA LEU A 125 -2.45 -6.29 -8.96
C LEU A 125 -1.71 -5.11 -8.31
N GLY A 126 -1.01 -5.36 -7.20
CA GLY A 126 -0.19 -4.35 -6.53
C GLY A 126 0.94 -3.81 -7.42
N LEU A 127 1.65 -4.70 -8.15
CA LEU A 127 2.68 -4.28 -9.12
C LEU A 127 2.10 -3.47 -10.27
N SER A 128 0.91 -3.84 -10.77
CA SER A 128 0.21 -3.06 -11.80
C SER A 128 -0.11 -1.64 -11.30
N TYR A 129 -0.53 -1.51 -10.05
CA TYR A 129 -0.83 -0.21 -9.46
C TYR A 129 0.44 0.63 -9.24
N LEU A 130 1.54 0.03 -8.74
CA LEU A 130 2.85 0.69 -8.64
C LEU A 130 3.35 1.20 -10.01
N SER A 131 3.18 0.37 -11.06
CA SER A 131 3.52 0.76 -12.44
C SER A 131 2.72 1.97 -12.91
N GLN A 132 1.42 2.02 -12.64
CA GLN A 132 0.57 3.17 -12.97
C GLN A 132 0.99 4.45 -12.24
N LEU A 133 1.51 4.31 -11.02
CA LEU A 133 2.05 5.42 -10.23
C LEU A 133 3.49 5.81 -10.64
N GLY A 134 4.10 5.09 -11.59
CA GLY A 134 5.48 5.34 -12.05
C GLY A 134 6.58 4.91 -11.07
N TYR A 135 6.25 4.06 -10.09
CA TYR A 135 7.22 3.59 -9.10
C TYR A 135 7.80 2.22 -9.47
N ARG A 136 9.05 2.04 -9.08
CA ARG A 136 9.80 0.79 -9.21
C ARG A 136 10.46 0.46 -7.88
N MET A 137 10.48 -0.83 -7.52
CA MET A 137 11.11 -1.30 -6.28
C MET A 137 11.83 -2.63 -6.47
N THR A 138 12.63 -3.02 -5.50
CA THR A 138 13.27 -4.34 -5.49
C THR A 138 12.26 -5.43 -5.13
N ALA A 139 12.54 -6.67 -5.50
CA ALA A 139 11.70 -7.83 -5.14
C ALA A 139 11.55 -7.98 -3.64
N ASP A 140 12.61 -7.76 -2.86
CA ASP A 140 12.59 -7.85 -1.39
C ASP A 140 11.72 -6.77 -0.77
N ALA A 141 11.82 -5.52 -1.26
CA ALA A 141 10.98 -4.43 -0.79
C ALA A 141 9.50 -4.70 -1.09
N TYR A 142 9.20 -5.29 -2.27
CA TYR A 142 7.84 -5.64 -2.62
C TYR A 142 7.33 -6.86 -1.83
N LYS A 143 8.15 -7.91 -1.64
CA LYS A 143 7.81 -9.03 -0.74
C LYS A 143 7.45 -8.49 0.65
N LYS A 144 8.27 -7.63 1.22
CA LYS A 144 8.01 -7.00 2.52
C LYS A 144 6.67 -6.24 2.54
N LEU A 145 6.40 -5.39 1.54
CA LEU A 145 5.16 -4.63 1.43
C LEU A 145 3.92 -5.56 1.35
N LEU A 146 4.01 -6.64 0.58
CA LEU A 146 2.96 -7.65 0.47
C LEU A 146 2.68 -8.31 1.83
N LEU A 147 3.72 -8.71 2.57
CA LEU A 147 3.58 -9.38 3.86
C LEU A 147 3.18 -8.43 4.99
N GLU A 148 3.43 -7.13 4.88
CA GLU A 148 2.91 -6.10 5.80
C GLU A 148 1.46 -5.68 5.48
N SER A 149 0.92 -6.12 4.33
CA SER A 149 -0.43 -5.79 3.86
C SER A 149 -1.41 -6.94 4.07
N VAL A 150 -1.42 -7.51 5.27
CA VAL A 150 -2.25 -8.65 5.66
C VAL A 150 -2.99 -8.38 6.97
N HIS A 151 -4.03 -9.15 7.23
CA HIS A 151 -4.68 -9.13 8.54
C HIS A 151 -4.13 -10.26 9.42
N PRO A 152 -3.86 -10.01 10.72
CA PRO A 152 -3.37 -11.03 11.61
C PRO A 152 -4.39 -12.16 11.78
N ILE A 153 -3.96 -13.42 11.62
CA ILE A 153 -4.79 -14.62 11.79
C ILE A 153 -4.71 -15.18 13.21
N ASP A 154 -3.57 -15.06 13.87
CA ASP A 154 -3.29 -15.65 15.19
C ASP A 154 -4.32 -15.35 16.27
N PRO A 155 -4.93 -14.15 16.35
CA PRO A 155 -5.97 -13.88 17.35
C PRO A 155 -7.20 -14.79 17.25
N TYR A 156 -7.43 -15.38 16.08
CA TYR A 156 -8.57 -16.28 15.81
C TYR A 156 -8.22 -17.76 16.02
N LEU A 157 -6.93 -18.09 16.13
CA LEU A 157 -6.45 -19.46 16.29
C LEU A 157 -6.56 -19.92 17.74
N THR A 158 -7.80 -20.12 18.22
CA THR A 158 -8.09 -20.56 19.57
C THR A 158 -9.14 -21.66 19.57
N GLY A 159 -8.96 -22.68 20.43
CA GLY A 159 -9.92 -23.78 20.55
C GLY A 159 -9.79 -24.82 19.45
N THR A 160 -10.91 -25.26 18.90
CA THR A 160 -10.94 -26.37 17.94
C THR A 160 -11.82 -26.08 16.74
N LYS A 161 -11.38 -26.53 15.56
CA LYS A 161 -12.20 -26.64 14.35
C LYS A 161 -12.55 -28.12 14.11
N ARG A 162 -13.85 -28.42 13.96
CA ARG A 162 -14.36 -29.80 13.84
C ARG A 162 -14.75 -30.10 12.41
N TYR A 163 -14.43 -31.30 11.98
CA TYR A 163 -14.85 -31.90 10.72
C TYR A 163 -15.67 -33.18 11.03
N ASP A 164 -16.28 -33.77 10.01
CA ASP A 164 -16.88 -35.12 10.11
C ASP A 164 -15.77 -36.15 10.20
N GLY A 165 -15.07 -36.20 11.34
CA GLY A 165 -13.91 -37.03 11.59
C GLY A 165 -12.86 -36.32 12.44
N PRO A 166 -11.79 -35.77 11.86
CA PRO A 166 -10.73 -35.15 12.63
C PRO A 166 -11.16 -33.81 13.24
N THR A 167 -10.44 -33.43 14.30
CA THR A 167 -10.58 -32.13 14.95
C THR A 167 -9.22 -31.45 14.94
N LEU A 168 -9.14 -30.20 14.40
CA LEU A 168 -7.93 -29.42 14.48
C LEU A 168 -7.84 -28.69 15.83
N LEU A 169 -6.67 -28.68 16.41
CA LEU A 169 -6.32 -27.85 17.55
C LEU A 169 -5.75 -26.54 17.03
N LEU A 170 -6.55 -25.47 17.01
CA LEU A 170 -6.17 -24.20 16.39
C LEU A 170 -4.97 -23.55 17.04
N ASP A 171 -4.73 -23.81 18.33
CA ASP A 171 -3.56 -23.29 19.04
C ASP A 171 -2.21 -23.79 18.47
N GLU A 172 -2.19 -24.94 17.77
CA GLU A 172 -0.98 -25.49 17.16
C GLU A 172 -0.51 -24.71 15.93
N TYR A 173 -1.42 -23.95 15.32
CA TYR A 173 -1.18 -23.13 14.13
C TYR A 173 -0.66 -21.71 14.46
N LYS A 174 -0.70 -21.29 15.72
CA LYS A 174 -0.25 -19.96 16.13
C LYS A 174 1.21 -19.70 15.80
N GLY A 175 1.47 -18.55 15.16
CA GLY A 175 2.81 -18.17 14.71
C GLY A 175 3.31 -18.95 13.49
N LYS A 176 2.52 -19.88 12.93
CA LYS A 176 2.92 -20.78 11.84
C LYS A 176 2.09 -20.63 10.56
N MET A 177 1.24 -19.64 10.52
CA MET A 177 0.39 -19.31 9.37
C MET A 177 0.88 -18.04 8.65
N GLY A 178 2.16 -17.67 8.85
CA GLY A 178 2.79 -16.50 8.27
C GLY A 178 2.37 -15.18 8.94
N ALA A 179 2.61 -14.08 8.26
CA ALA A 179 2.30 -12.74 8.75
C ALA A 179 0.78 -12.51 8.96
N GLY A 180 -0.06 -13.30 8.28
CA GLY A 180 -1.51 -13.21 8.37
C GLY A 180 -2.20 -13.61 7.06
N TYR A 181 -3.49 -13.30 6.95
CA TYR A 181 -4.24 -13.60 5.74
C TYR A 181 -4.28 -12.44 4.75
N LEU A 182 -4.23 -12.80 3.47
CA LEU A 182 -4.17 -11.91 2.32
C LEU A 182 -5.37 -10.96 2.25
N ASP A 183 -5.10 -9.67 2.03
CA ASP A 183 -6.11 -8.66 1.68
C ASP A 183 -5.64 -7.77 0.52
N ALA A 184 -6.32 -7.88 -0.61
CA ALA A 184 -6.00 -7.12 -1.82
C ALA A 184 -6.24 -5.61 -1.63
N ASN A 185 -7.30 -5.24 -0.90
CA ASN A 185 -7.62 -3.84 -0.66
C ASN A 185 -6.57 -3.19 0.24
N LEU A 186 -6.15 -3.90 1.31
CA LEU A 186 -5.13 -3.39 2.23
C LEU A 186 -3.79 -3.19 1.51
N LEU A 187 -3.39 -4.09 0.60
CA LEU A 187 -2.20 -3.91 -0.22
C LEU A 187 -2.31 -2.64 -1.08
N LEU A 188 -3.43 -2.43 -1.77
CA LEU A 188 -3.63 -1.25 -2.61
C LEU A 188 -3.68 0.04 -1.79
N GLU A 189 -4.29 0.01 -0.60
CA GLU A 189 -4.31 1.15 0.31
C GLU A 189 -2.91 1.49 0.83
N ASN A 190 -2.12 0.49 1.21
CA ASN A 190 -0.74 0.68 1.65
C ASN A 190 0.14 1.23 0.52
N ILE A 191 -0.02 0.75 -0.71
CA ILE A 191 0.63 1.32 -1.90
C ILE A 191 0.20 2.77 -2.09
N LYS A 192 -1.10 3.06 -2.01
CA LYS A 192 -1.63 4.41 -2.15
C LYS A 192 -1.10 5.37 -1.09
N VAL A 193 -1.00 4.92 0.15
CA VAL A 193 -0.45 5.72 1.26
C VAL A 193 1.05 5.97 1.08
N ALA A 194 1.80 4.93 0.66
CA ALA A 194 3.25 5.02 0.52
C ALA A 194 3.68 5.76 -0.77
N PHE A 195 2.96 5.56 -1.87
CA PHE A 195 3.37 5.96 -3.23
C PHE A 195 2.27 6.69 -4.00
N GLY A 196 1.05 6.79 -3.47
CA GLY A 196 -0.09 7.37 -4.16
C GLY A 196 0.16 8.81 -4.58
N GLU A 197 -0.57 9.24 -5.60
CA GLU A 197 -0.53 10.60 -6.11
C GLU A 197 -0.67 11.59 -4.95
N LYS A 198 0.43 12.19 -4.58
CA LYS A 198 0.38 13.45 -3.87
C LYS A 198 -0.20 14.42 -4.89
N THR A 199 -1.43 14.87 -4.64
CA THR A 199 -2.06 15.86 -5.51
C THR A 199 -1.04 16.99 -5.74
N PRO A 200 -0.80 17.42 -7.00
CA PRO A 200 0.17 18.47 -7.24
C PRO A 200 -0.14 19.67 -6.36
N PRO A 201 0.88 20.38 -5.84
CA PRO A 201 0.67 21.51 -4.96
C PRO A 201 -0.30 22.51 -5.61
N ARG A 202 -1.19 23.04 -4.82
CA ARG A 202 -2.17 24.05 -5.26
C ARG A 202 -2.11 25.25 -4.33
N VAL A 203 -2.39 26.42 -4.87
CA VAL A 203 -2.62 27.61 -4.05
C VAL A 203 -3.99 27.50 -3.42
N THR A 204 -4.06 27.38 -2.09
CA THR A 204 -5.30 27.26 -1.30
C THR A 204 -5.86 28.62 -0.90
N ALA A 205 -4.96 29.60 -0.66
CA ALA A 205 -5.31 30.96 -0.31
C ALA A 205 -4.28 31.95 -0.90
N ARG A 206 -4.67 33.21 -1.06
CA ARG A 206 -3.74 34.26 -1.51
C ARG A 206 -3.00 34.87 -0.33
N ILE A 207 -1.70 35.00 -0.44
CA ILE A 207 -0.88 35.79 0.47
C ILE A 207 -1.23 37.27 0.24
N ALA A 208 -1.72 37.92 1.29
CA ALA A 208 -2.06 39.35 1.24
C ALA A 208 -0.79 40.22 1.10
N ASN A 209 -0.93 41.35 0.43
CA ASN A 209 0.12 42.38 0.40
C ASN A 209 0.53 42.78 1.81
N ARG A 210 1.81 43.10 2.01
CA ARG A 210 2.38 43.45 3.31
C ARG A 210 2.85 44.91 3.32
N LEU A 211 2.55 45.57 4.40
CA LEU A 211 3.11 46.89 4.72
C LEU A 211 4.07 46.73 5.89
N LEU A 212 5.33 46.99 5.67
CA LEU A 212 6.42 46.93 6.65
C LEU A 212 7.04 48.32 6.84
N LYS A 213 7.75 48.50 7.94
CA LYS A 213 8.60 49.69 8.16
C LYS A 213 10.05 49.26 8.12
N THR A 214 10.98 50.20 7.88
CA THR A 214 12.42 49.91 7.84
C THR A 214 12.99 49.38 9.17
N ASP A 215 12.32 49.60 10.28
CA ASP A 215 12.63 49.08 11.61
C ASP A 215 11.80 47.85 12.02
N THR A 216 10.92 47.39 11.15
CA THR A 216 10.14 46.15 11.42
C THR A 216 11.10 45.00 11.57
N PRO A 217 11.02 44.23 12.67
CA PRO A 217 11.73 42.96 12.74
C PRO A 217 11.23 42.05 11.63
N THR A 218 11.95 40.97 11.36
CA THR A 218 11.60 40.02 10.32
C THR A 218 10.12 39.62 10.41
N SER A 219 9.35 39.85 9.34
CA SER A 219 7.97 39.42 9.21
C SER A 219 7.94 38.01 8.67
N SER A 220 7.05 37.17 9.19
CA SER A 220 6.96 35.74 8.83
C SER A 220 5.58 35.34 8.31
N VAL A 221 5.55 34.38 7.41
CA VAL A 221 4.34 33.76 6.85
C VAL A 221 4.55 32.25 6.82
N ALA A 222 3.66 31.49 7.45
CA ALA A 222 3.63 30.03 7.32
C ALA A 222 3.04 29.69 5.94
N LEU A 223 3.80 28.98 5.11
CA LEU A 223 3.41 28.74 3.72
C LEU A 223 2.37 27.61 3.59
N ALA A 224 2.30 26.71 4.56
CA ALA A 224 1.27 25.68 4.64
C ALA A 224 -0.17 26.24 4.66
N ASP A 225 -0.36 27.49 5.16
CA ASP A 225 -1.67 28.16 5.15
C ASP A 225 -2.13 28.58 3.73
N TYR A 226 -1.21 28.57 2.76
CA TYR A 226 -1.43 29.13 1.41
C TYR A 226 -1.22 28.14 0.28
N PHE A 227 -0.72 26.94 0.59
CA PHE A 227 -0.50 25.86 -0.36
C PHE A 227 -0.94 24.54 0.28
N THR A 228 -1.28 23.53 -0.52
CA THR A 228 -1.52 22.18 -0.01
C THR A 228 -0.24 21.62 0.62
N ASP A 229 -0.28 21.24 1.90
CA ASP A 229 0.90 20.91 2.70
C ASP A 229 1.47 19.51 2.38
N ASP A 230 0.61 18.53 2.21
CA ASP A 230 0.95 17.12 1.96
C ASP A 230 1.61 16.88 0.58
N ALA A 231 1.46 17.82 -0.33
CA ALA A 231 1.94 17.72 -1.71
C ALA A 231 3.25 18.46 -1.96
N VAL A 232 3.75 19.23 -0.98
CA VAL A 232 4.91 20.12 -1.20
C VAL A 232 6.19 19.47 -0.68
N SER A 233 7.18 19.34 -1.57
CA SER A 233 8.53 18.86 -1.23
C SER A 233 9.48 20.01 -0.88
N GLN A 234 9.26 21.20 -1.45
CA GLN A 234 10.11 22.36 -1.26
C GLN A 234 9.34 23.65 -1.50
N TYR A 235 9.68 24.69 -0.71
CA TYR A 235 9.26 26.05 -0.93
C TYR A 235 10.46 26.93 -1.29
N ASP A 236 10.28 27.86 -2.24
CA ASP A 236 11.23 28.88 -2.64
C ASP A 236 10.56 30.26 -2.66
N ALA A 237 11.33 31.30 -2.40
CA ALA A 237 10.83 32.67 -2.52
C ALA A 237 11.88 33.59 -3.10
N VAL A 238 11.46 34.51 -3.96
CA VAL A 238 12.30 35.51 -4.59
C VAL A 238 11.63 36.90 -4.51
N ALA A 239 12.38 37.91 -4.13
CA ALA A 239 11.97 39.30 -4.28
C ALA A 239 12.58 39.89 -5.56
N ASN A 240 11.80 40.61 -6.35
CA ASN A 240 12.30 41.27 -7.55
C ASN A 240 13.27 42.43 -7.24
N ASP A 241 13.26 42.94 -6.01
CA ASP A 241 14.19 43.93 -5.50
C ASP A 241 14.63 43.62 -4.06
N GLU A 242 15.77 42.96 -3.91
CA GLU A 242 16.34 42.60 -2.61
C GLU A 242 16.91 43.80 -1.84
N SER A 243 17.06 44.95 -2.48
CA SER A 243 17.43 46.19 -1.78
C SER A 243 16.28 46.77 -0.95
N VAL A 244 15.04 46.46 -1.32
CA VAL A 244 13.81 46.84 -0.60
C VAL A 244 13.47 45.86 0.49
N VAL A 245 13.40 44.56 0.14
CA VAL A 245 13.10 43.47 1.07
C VAL A 245 13.90 42.22 0.72
N ARG A 246 14.58 41.67 1.70
CA ARG A 246 15.24 40.38 1.57
C ARG A 246 14.30 39.28 2.04
N VAL A 247 14.19 38.21 1.27
CA VAL A 247 13.35 37.06 1.59
C VAL A 247 14.19 35.80 1.77
N ASN A 248 13.73 34.93 2.64
CA ASN A 248 14.28 33.57 2.84
C ASN A 248 13.16 32.63 3.26
N VAL A 249 13.24 31.39 2.81
CA VAL A 249 12.34 30.31 3.25
C VAL A 249 13.16 29.27 4.00
N SER A 250 12.72 28.91 5.19
CA SER A 250 13.20 27.74 5.92
C SER A 250 12.07 27.15 6.74
N ASP A 251 12.01 25.81 6.80
CA ASP A 251 11.02 25.05 7.57
C ASP A 251 9.56 25.44 7.23
N GLY A 252 9.28 25.66 5.94
CA GLY A 252 7.96 26.07 5.46
C GLY A 252 7.54 27.49 5.83
N VAL A 253 8.46 28.32 6.36
CA VAL A 253 8.19 29.68 6.79
C VAL A 253 8.95 30.66 5.90
N LEU A 254 8.20 31.53 5.21
CA LEU A 254 8.74 32.68 4.51
C LEU A 254 9.07 33.76 5.54
N ARG A 255 10.31 34.23 5.53
CA ARG A 255 10.81 35.37 6.35
C ARG A 255 11.15 36.55 5.44
N MET A 256 10.68 37.72 5.78
CA MET A 256 10.84 38.97 5.04
C MET A 256 11.54 40.01 5.93
N LEU A 257 12.72 40.40 5.54
CA LEU A 257 13.50 41.45 6.22
C LEU A 257 13.45 42.74 5.40
N PRO A 258 12.72 43.81 5.86
CA PRO A 258 12.70 45.09 5.16
C PRO A 258 14.05 45.76 5.27
N LYS A 259 14.50 46.44 4.21
CA LYS A 259 15.80 47.12 4.16
C LYS A 259 15.71 48.60 3.80
N LYS A 260 15.00 48.91 2.73
CA LYS A 260 14.91 50.25 2.17
C LYS A 260 13.47 50.61 1.83
N VAL A 261 13.12 51.88 1.98
CA VAL A 261 11.81 52.39 1.53
C VAL A 261 11.61 52.07 0.05
N GLY A 262 10.46 51.53 -0.30
CA GLY A 262 10.15 51.12 -1.66
C GLY A 262 9.06 50.03 -1.68
N GLN A 263 8.84 49.50 -2.86
CA GLN A 263 7.93 48.38 -3.07
C GLN A 263 8.64 47.27 -3.85
N ALA A 264 8.51 46.05 -3.37
CA ALA A 264 9.01 44.88 -4.06
C ALA A 264 7.88 43.85 -4.26
N ARG A 265 7.92 43.14 -5.37
CA ARG A 265 7.08 41.98 -5.61
C ARG A 265 7.81 40.73 -5.13
N VAL A 266 7.20 40.01 -4.20
CA VAL A 266 7.68 38.72 -3.72
C VAL A 266 6.91 37.63 -4.41
N THR A 267 7.62 36.70 -5.03
CA THR A 267 7.04 35.48 -5.62
C THR A 267 7.43 34.29 -4.75
N VAL A 268 6.45 33.52 -4.33
CA VAL A 268 6.62 32.27 -3.59
C VAL A 268 6.23 31.12 -4.49
N SER A 269 7.07 30.10 -4.52
CA SER A 269 6.86 28.86 -5.30
C SER A 269 6.82 27.68 -4.37
N ALA A 270 5.88 26.78 -4.61
CA ALA A 270 5.79 25.45 -3.99
C ALA A 270 6.05 24.41 -5.05
N ARG A 271 7.03 23.54 -4.81
CA ARG A 271 7.39 22.43 -5.69
C ARG A 271 6.83 21.13 -5.13
N GLY A 272 6.11 20.38 -5.95
CA GLY A 272 5.64 19.03 -5.66
C GLY A 272 6.74 17.98 -5.80
N PHE A 273 6.49 16.78 -5.27
CA PHE A 273 7.42 15.66 -5.37
C PHE A 273 7.69 15.24 -6.83
N GLU A 274 6.73 15.45 -7.73
CA GLU A 274 6.85 15.17 -9.17
C GLU A 274 7.48 16.31 -9.98
N GLY A 275 8.02 17.32 -9.31
CA GLY A 275 8.62 18.47 -9.97
C GLY A 275 7.63 19.55 -10.43
N THR A 276 6.31 19.34 -10.27
CA THR A 276 5.30 20.37 -10.55
C THR A 276 5.53 21.59 -9.65
N VAL A 277 5.48 22.79 -10.25
CA VAL A 277 5.69 24.04 -9.52
C VAL A 277 4.46 24.93 -9.66
N VAL A 278 3.92 25.37 -8.53
CA VAL A 278 2.89 26.43 -8.50
C VAL A 278 3.44 27.64 -7.77
N SER A 279 3.04 28.82 -8.19
CA SER A 279 3.56 30.08 -7.63
C SER A 279 2.45 31.08 -7.41
N GLN A 280 2.63 31.94 -6.44
CA GLN A 280 1.85 33.14 -6.27
C GLN A 280 2.76 34.33 -5.92
N SER A 281 2.28 35.54 -6.18
CA SER A 281 3.01 36.76 -5.91
C SER A 281 2.18 37.77 -5.12
N PHE A 282 2.83 38.53 -4.28
CA PHE A 282 2.24 39.62 -3.53
C PHE A 282 3.23 40.77 -3.41
N TYR A 283 2.75 41.94 -3.03
CA TYR A 283 3.61 43.11 -2.86
C TYR A 283 3.97 43.35 -1.40
N VAL A 284 5.22 43.68 -1.17
CA VAL A 284 5.74 44.19 0.11
C VAL A 284 6.11 45.66 -0.09
N THR A 285 5.40 46.54 0.60
CA THR A 285 5.71 47.98 0.64
C THR A 285 6.44 48.28 1.94
N VAL A 286 7.62 48.84 1.85
CA VAL A 286 8.43 49.27 3.01
C VAL A 286 8.37 50.80 3.12
N ARG A 287 7.99 51.30 4.29
CA ARG A 287 7.95 52.73 4.62
C ARG A 287 9.04 53.10 5.61
N SER A 288 9.31 54.42 5.73
CA SER A 288 10.21 54.92 6.75
C SER A 288 9.64 54.72 8.18
N GLN A 289 10.51 54.75 9.15
CA GLN A 289 10.19 54.62 10.57
C GLN A 289 9.40 55.83 11.12
N SER A 290 9.51 57.01 10.50
CA SER A 290 8.85 58.22 10.97
C SER A 290 7.35 58.14 10.91
N ASN A 291 6.67 58.45 12.04
CA ASN A 291 5.23 58.59 12.13
C ASN A 291 4.70 59.91 11.53
N SER A 292 5.56 60.68 10.83
CA SER A 292 5.12 61.90 10.18
C SER A 292 4.12 61.52 9.08
N ALA A 293 3.06 62.31 8.99
CA ALA A 293 1.99 62.18 8.00
C ALA A 293 2.46 62.53 6.58
N ASP A 294 3.74 62.36 6.31
CA ASP A 294 4.38 62.60 5.02
C ASP A 294 3.99 61.50 4.03
N GLY A 295 2.96 61.85 3.34
CA GLY A 295 2.66 61.42 1.99
C GLY A 295 2.73 59.93 1.65
N TRP A 296 1.71 59.47 1.00
CA TRP A 296 1.64 58.29 0.24
C TRP A 296 2.82 58.15 -0.76
N LEU A 297 3.80 57.36 -0.41
CA LEU A 297 4.66 56.58 -1.30
C LEU A 297 5.16 55.36 -0.56
#